data_3bdbf6eb4062d8123931f1160a7d27e8
#
_entry.id   3bdbf6eb4062d8123931f1160a7d27e8
#
_cell.length_a   1.000
_cell.length_b   1.000
_cell.length_c   1.000
_cell.angle_alpha   90.00
_cell.angle_beta   90.00
_cell.angle_gamma   90.00
#
_symmetry.space_group_name_H-M   'P 1'
#
loop_
_entity.id
_entity.type
_entity.pdbx_description
1 polymer ?
#
loop_
_entity_poly.entity_id
_entity_poly.type
_entity_poly.pdbx_seq_one_letter_code
_entity_poly.pdbx_strand_id
1 'polypeptide(L)'
;MSVPSSVPRAGERYLEQFKMFVCGFETSPYGVEWMRFEPDSPLPAPIQSLPHVAFEVDDLDAALAGKQVLVPPGSPSAGVRAAMIVDNGALIELIEFR
;
A
#
# COMPACT_ATOMS: atom_id res chain seq x y z
N MET A 1 -1.05 -9.03 -0.75
CA MET A 1 0.10 -8.65 0.09
C MET A 1 1.10 -7.87 -0.75
N SER A 2 1.58 -6.78 -0.23
CA SER A 2 2.58 -5.96 -0.90
C SER A 2 3.94 -6.17 -0.24
N VAL A 3 4.97 -6.40 -1.06
CA VAL A 3 6.32 -6.78 -0.59
C VAL A 3 7.35 -5.83 -1.18
N PRO A 4 8.14 -5.15 -0.34
CA PRO A 4 9.23 -4.32 -0.83
C PRO A 4 10.31 -5.13 -1.57
N SER A 5 10.86 -4.55 -2.63
CA SER A 5 11.90 -5.18 -3.43
C SER A 5 12.82 -4.11 -3.99
N SER A 6 14.09 -4.45 -4.18
CA SER A 6 15.06 -3.58 -4.85
C SER A 6 15.33 -4.02 -6.29
N VAL A 7 14.66 -5.07 -6.76
CA VAL A 7 14.91 -5.68 -8.07
C VAL A 7 13.90 -5.15 -9.09
N PRO A 8 14.34 -4.47 -10.15
CA PRO A 8 13.46 -4.10 -11.27
C PRO A 8 12.86 -5.34 -11.93
N ARG A 9 11.58 -5.27 -12.29
CA ARG A 9 10.85 -6.37 -12.91
C ARG A 9 10.12 -5.90 -14.15
N ALA A 10 9.89 -6.83 -15.08
CA ALA A 10 9.05 -6.55 -16.24
C ALA A 10 7.61 -6.28 -15.78
N GLY A 11 6.94 -5.35 -16.47
CA GLY A 11 5.55 -5.02 -16.16
C GLY A 11 5.37 -4.05 -15.00
N GLU A 12 6.44 -3.46 -14.49
CA GLU A 12 6.31 -2.43 -13.45
C GLU A 12 5.51 -1.23 -13.96
N ARG A 13 4.63 -0.72 -13.09
CA ARG A 13 3.90 0.52 -13.31
C ARG A 13 4.38 1.55 -12.31
N TYR A 14 4.68 2.76 -12.81
CA TYR A 14 5.17 3.84 -11.96
C TYR A 14 4.01 4.62 -11.33
N LEU A 15 4.07 4.82 -10.04
CA LEU A 15 3.13 5.66 -9.28
C LEU A 15 3.85 6.95 -8.90
N GLU A 16 3.65 8.00 -9.70
CA GLU A 16 4.38 9.26 -9.56
C GLU A 16 4.17 9.91 -8.19
N GLN A 17 2.94 9.88 -7.68
CA GLN A 17 2.60 10.50 -6.39
C GLN A 17 3.37 9.89 -5.22
N PHE A 18 3.79 8.62 -5.35
CA PHE A 18 4.53 7.92 -4.30
C PHE A 18 6.00 7.67 -4.68
N LYS A 19 6.41 8.03 -5.89
CA LYS A 19 7.75 7.78 -6.43
C LYS A 19 8.14 6.33 -6.23
N MET A 20 7.30 5.42 -6.74
CA MET A 20 7.49 3.99 -6.60
C MET A 20 7.00 3.24 -7.83
N PHE A 21 7.52 2.03 -8.00
CA PHE A 21 7.08 1.09 -9.04
C PHE A 21 6.36 -0.08 -8.39
N VAL A 22 5.28 -0.54 -9.01
CA VAL A 22 4.50 -1.69 -8.53
C VAL A 22 4.27 -2.68 -9.67
N CYS A 23 4.23 -3.97 -9.36
CA CYS A 23 3.89 -5.02 -10.31
C CYS A 23 3.53 -6.32 -9.62
N GLY A 24 2.90 -7.21 -10.37
CA GLY A 24 2.71 -8.60 -9.98
C GLY A 24 1.36 -8.96 -9.42
N PHE A 25 0.56 -8.01 -8.98
CA PHE A 25 -0.72 -8.33 -8.34
C PHE A 25 -1.62 -9.17 -9.24
N GLU A 26 -1.77 -8.80 -10.53
CA GLU A 26 -2.65 -9.50 -11.46
C GLU A 26 -2.07 -10.83 -11.95
N THR A 27 -0.75 -11.01 -11.87
CA THR A 27 -0.07 -12.20 -12.41
C THR A 27 0.36 -13.18 -11.34
N SER A 28 0.47 -12.75 -10.09
CA SER A 28 0.86 -13.65 -9.00
C SER A 28 -0.29 -14.57 -8.61
N PRO A 29 -0.07 -15.89 -8.52
CA PRO A 29 -1.09 -16.81 -8.03
C PRO A 29 -1.45 -16.59 -6.55
N TYR A 30 -0.63 -15.81 -5.84
CA TYR A 30 -0.80 -15.54 -4.41
C TYR A 30 -1.26 -14.11 -4.13
N GLY A 31 -1.56 -13.31 -5.16
CA GLY A 31 -1.94 -11.90 -4.99
C GLY A 31 -0.81 -11.03 -4.42
N VAL A 32 0.43 -11.34 -4.76
CA VAL A 32 1.58 -10.57 -4.29
C VAL A 32 1.84 -9.41 -5.24
N GLU A 33 1.94 -8.21 -4.68
CA GLU A 33 2.40 -7.02 -5.39
C GLU A 33 3.81 -6.68 -4.91
N TRP A 34 4.73 -6.52 -5.85
CA TRP A 34 6.09 -6.09 -5.57
C TRP A 34 6.17 -4.58 -5.62
N MET A 35 6.81 -3.97 -4.63
CA MET A 35 6.99 -2.52 -4.54
C MET A 35 8.48 -2.19 -4.58
N ARG A 36 8.85 -1.29 -5.50
CA ARG A 36 10.22 -0.78 -5.59
C ARG A 36 10.19 0.73 -5.48
N PHE A 37 10.86 1.27 -4.47
CA PHE A 37 10.79 2.69 -4.12
C PHE A 37 12.00 3.44 -4.65
N GLU A 38 11.77 4.67 -5.15
CA GLU A 38 12.85 5.59 -5.42
C GLU A 38 13.38 6.16 -4.10
N PRO A 39 14.67 6.63 -4.07
CA PRO A 39 15.27 7.12 -2.82
C PRO A 39 14.52 8.27 -2.17
N ASP A 40 13.80 9.09 -2.96
CA ASP A 40 13.07 10.25 -2.49
C ASP A 40 11.57 10.02 -2.36
N SER A 41 11.13 8.75 -2.33
CA SER A 41 9.72 8.45 -2.10
C SER A 41 9.24 9.09 -0.79
N PRO A 42 8.05 9.75 -0.81
CA PRO A 42 7.52 10.40 0.39
C PRO A 42 6.87 9.44 1.39
N LEU A 43 6.75 8.16 1.05
CA LEU A 43 6.09 7.20 1.95
C LEU A 43 6.94 6.92 3.19
N PRO A 44 6.31 6.67 4.35
CA PRO A 44 7.02 6.35 5.58
C PRO A 44 7.96 5.15 5.44
N ALA A 45 9.07 5.20 6.16
CA ALA A 45 10.10 4.16 6.11
C ALA A 45 9.57 2.74 6.34
N PRO A 46 8.63 2.47 7.27
CA PRO A 46 8.11 1.12 7.45
C PRO A 46 7.47 0.54 6.19
N ILE A 47 6.77 1.38 5.38
CA ILE A 47 6.16 0.92 4.13
C ILE A 47 7.22 0.52 3.12
N GLN A 48 8.37 1.20 3.12
CA GLN A 48 9.45 0.92 2.20
C GLN A 48 10.28 -0.31 2.58
N SER A 49 10.18 -0.78 3.82
CA SER A 49 11.03 -1.86 4.33
C SER A 49 10.28 -3.12 4.75
N LEU A 50 8.98 -3.04 5.02
CA LEU A 50 8.19 -4.16 5.51
C LEU A 50 7.06 -4.51 4.53
N PRO A 51 6.69 -5.79 4.44
CA PRO A 51 5.49 -6.15 3.69
C PRO A 51 4.24 -5.70 4.43
N HIS A 52 3.15 -5.51 3.67
CA HIS A 52 1.85 -5.23 4.27
C HIS A 52 0.73 -6.00 3.56
N VAL A 53 -0.38 -6.19 4.25
CA VAL A 53 -1.60 -6.78 3.68
C VAL A 53 -2.67 -5.70 3.58
N ALA A 54 -3.56 -5.85 2.60
CA ALA A 54 -4.65 -4.91 2.37
C ALA A 54 -5.99 -5.61 2.58
N PHE A 55 -6.92 -4.92 3.22
CA PHE A 55 -8.28 -5.39 3.42
C PHE A 55 -9.27 -4.36 2.91
N GLU A 56 -10.30 -4.83 2.24
CA GLU A 56 -11.41 -3.97 1.84
C GLU A 56 -12.31 -3.71 3.04
N VAL A 57 -12.75 -2.47 3.21
CA VAL A 57 -13.70 -2.06 4.25
C VAL A 57 -14.85 -1.29 3.60
N ASP A 58 -16.02 -1.33 4.22
CA ASP A 58 -17.20 -0.62 3.73
C ASP A 58 -17.13 0.88 4.04
N ASP A 59 -16.58 1.24 5.20
CA ASP A 59 -16.48 2.63 5.67
C ASP A 59 -15.09 2.83 6.27
N LEU A 60 -14.23 3.51 5.53
CA LEU A 60 -12.84 3.71 5.94
C LEU A 60 -12.74 4.52 7.23
N ASP A 61 -13.51 5.60 7.35
CA ASP A 61 -13.43 6.46 8.52
C ASP A 61 -13.83 5.69 9.79
N ALA A 62 -14.89 4.87 9.72
CA ALA A 62 -15.29 4.03 10.83
C ALA A 62 -14.24 2.97 11.15
N ALA A 63 -13.61 2.39 10.14
CA ALA A 63 -12.57 1.37 10.33
C ALA A 63 -11.31 1.94 10.97
N LEU A 64 -11.04 3.23 10.81
CA LEU A 64 -9.86 3.88 11.38
C LEU A 64 -10.06 4.33 12.83
N ALA A 65 -11.29 4.38 13.31
CA ALA A 65 -11.58 4.86 14.68
C ALA A 65 -10.82 4.02 15.71
N GLY A 66 -10.05 4.68 16.58
CA GLY A 66 -9.27 4.02 17.63
C GLY A 66 -8.02 3.29 17.14
N LYS A 67 -7.67 3.40 15.87
CA LYS A 67 -6.49 2.73 15.30
C LYS A 67 -5.27 3.65 15.30
N GLN A 68 -4.10 3.04 15.28
CA GLN A 68 -2.85 3.78 15.09
C GLN A 68 -2.65 3.99 13.58
N VAL A 69 -2.91 5.21 13.11
CA VAL A 69 -2.84 5.54 11.69
C VAL A 69 -1.41 5.95 11.34
N LEU A 70 -0.82 5.25 10.37
CA LEU A 70 0.51 5.56 9.84
C LEU A 70 0.42 6.51 8.65
N VAL A 71 -0.53 6.24 7.74
CA VAL A 71 -0.80 7.10 6.58
C VAL A 71 -2.29 7.42 6.58
N PRO A 72 -2.65 8.72 6.68
CA PRO A 72 -4.06 9.11 6.70
C PRO A 72 -4.75 8.81 5.36
N PRO A 73 -6.09 8.83 5.33
CA PRO A 73 -6.82 8.53 4.10
C PRO A 73 -6.40 9.40 2.93
N GLY A 74 -6.21 8.74 1.79
CA GLY A 74 -5.90 9.37 0.52
C GLY A 74 -6.50 8.55 -0.61
N SER A 75 -6.42 9.06 -1.83
CA SER A 75 -6.97 8.41 -3.00
C SER A 75 -5.84 8.01 -3.95
N PRO A 76 -5.36 6.76 -3.87
CA PRO A 76 -4.28 6.31 -4.76
C PRO A 76 -4.71 6.20 -6.22
N SER A 77 -6.02 6.06 -6.46
CA SER A 77 -6.59 6.06 -7.80
C SER A 77 -8.06 6.47 -7.73
N ALA A 78 -8.66 6.75 -8.90
CA ALA A 78 -10.07 7.15 -8.97
C ALA A 78 -10.96 6.05 -8.40
N GLY A 79 -11.93 6.43 -7.57
CA GLY A 79 -12.86 5.49 -6.95
C GLY A 79 -12.28 4.67 -5.81
N VAL A 80 -11.06 4.96 -5.38
CA VAL A 80 -10.40 4.24 -4.29
C VAL A 80 -9.96 5.22 -3.23
N ARG A 81 -10.22 4.86 -1.97
CA ARG A 81 -9.74 5.59 -0.82
C ARG A 81 -9.04 4.61 0.11
N ALA A 82 -7.85 4.95 0.56
CA ALA A 82 -7.05 4.02 1.35
C ALA A 82 -6.28 4.72 2.46
N ALA A 83 -5.96 3.97 3.50
CA ALA A 83 -5.13 4.41 4.61
C ALA A 83 -4.28 3.24 5.11
N MET A 84 -3.21 3.57 5.84
CA MET A 84 -2.36 2.55 6.47
C MET A 84 -2.45 2.68 7.97
N ILE A 85 -2.60 1.55 8.65
CA ILE A 85 -2.56 1.47 10.11
C ILE A 85 -1.44 0.54 10.55
N VAL A 86 -1.09 0.64 11.82
CA VAL A 86 -0.20 -0.33 12.50
C VAL A 86 -1.02 -1.03 13.57
N ASP A 87 -1.09 -2.34 13.50
CA ASP A 87 -1.77 -3.17 14.49
C ASP A 87 -0.79 -4.19 15.06
N ASN A 88 -0.41 -4.01 16.32
CA ASN A 88 0.57 -4.88 17.00
C ASN A 88 1.86 -5.07 16.16
N GLY A 89 2.33 -3.99 15.54
CA GLY A 89 3.54 -4.01 14.71
C GLY A 89 3.32 -4.45 13.27
N ALA A 90 2.13 -4.91 12.91
CA ALA A 90 1.83 -5.30 11.53
C ALA A 90 1.34 -4.09 10.73
N LEU A 91 1.84 -3.93 9.51
CA LEU A 91 1.35 -2.92 8.58
C LEU A 91 0.12 -3.45 7.88
N ILE A 92 -0.97 -2.69 7.93
CA ILE A 92 -2.24 -3.06 7.31
C ILE A 92 -2.76 -1.88 6.51
N GLU A 93 -3.07 -2.12 5.24
CA GLU A 93 -3.75 -1.15 4.40
C GLU A 93 -5.25 -1.42 4.44
N LEU A 94 -6.05 -0.37 4.64
CA LEU A 94 -7.50 -0.47 4.58
C LEU A 94 -7.98 0.29 3.34
N ILE A 95 -8.78 -0.38 2.51
CA ILE A 95 -9.22 0.15 1.21
C ILE A 95 -10.74 0.20 1.16
N GLU A 96 -11.25 1.37 0.78
CA GLU A 96 -12.67 1.60 0.52
C GLU A 96 -12.85 1.89 -0.96
N PHE A 97 -13.69 1.12 -1.64
CA PHE A 97 -14.06 1.35 -3.04
C PHE A 97 -15.35 2.17 -3.12
N ARG A 98 -15.35 3.16 -4.01
CA ARG A 98 -16.47 4.08 -4.16
C ARG A 98 -17.05 4.07 -5.57
#